data_c7e7863d69e6efbc36c2f85cb5417ad1
#
_entry.id   c7e7863d69e6efbc36c2f85cb5417ad1
#
_cell.length_a   1.000
_cell.length_b   1.000
_cell.length_c   1.000
_cell.angle_alpha   90.00
_cell.angle_beta   90.00
_cell.angle_gamma   90.00
#
_symmetry.space_group_name_H-M   'P 1'
#
loop_
_entity.id
_entity.type
_entity.pdbx_description
1 polymer ?
#
loop_
_entity_poly.entity_id
_entity_poly.type
_entity_poly.pdbx_seq_one_letter_code
_entity_poly.pdbx_strand_id
1 'polypeptide(L)'
;MPPLDTVAGGAKCEDLEKMVIGGDSKKFFQVGAQLPPQEKEEFVEFLKRNIDVFAWDACDAPGIDLAFICHHLNVNPSIAPKKQPSRRPSREHADAIRDKVVKLKHVGAIKEVFYPEWLANIVVVKKKSGN
;
A
#
# COMPACT_ATOMS: atom_id res chain seq x y z
N MET A 1 -9.93 -19.68 32.59
CA MET A 1 -9.58 -19.29 31.24
C MET A 1 -8.06 -19.22 31.15
N PRO A 2 -7.37 -20.17 30.52
CA PRO A 2 -5.92 -20.11 30.44
C PRO A 2 -5.50 -19.03 29.44
N PRO A 3 -4.38 -18.30 29.66
CA PRO A 3 -3.90 -17.32 28.71
C PRO A 3 -3.41 -18.04 27.45
N LEU A 4 -3.89 -17.57 26.31
CA LEU A 4 -3.40 -17.96 25.00
C LEU A 4 -2.03 -17.28 24.74
N ASP A 5 -1.01 -17.73 25.43
CA ASP A 5 0.37 -17.51 25.00
C ASP A 5 0.71 -18.52 23.90
N THR A 6 0.09 -18.33 22.76
CA THR A 6 0.61 -18.92 21.53
C THR A 6 1.75 -18.03 21.07
N VAL A 7 2.95 -18.32 21.55
CA VAL A 7 4.19 -17.92 20.87
C VAL A 7 4.12 -18.52 19.49
N ALA A 8 3.62 -17.76 18.54
CA ALA A 8 3.81 -18.07 17.13
C ALA A 8 5.30 -18.05 16.90
N GLY A 9 5.90 -19.21 16.88
CA GLY A 9 7.26 -19.40 16.39
C GLY A 9 7.29 -18.75 15.01
N GLY A 10 8.02 -17.64 14.88
CA GLY A 10 8.11 -16.90 13.64
C GLY A 10 8.46 -17.88 12.53
N ALA A 11 7.60 -17.99 11.51
CA ALA A 11 7.90 -18.78 10.34
C ALA A 11 9.27 -18.35 9.84
N LYS A 12 10.23 -19.26 9.82
CA LYS A 12 11.55 -19.00 9.23
C LYS A 12 11.29 -18.79 7.74
N CYS A 13 11.31 -17.53 7.31
CA CYS A 13 11.29 -17.22 5.89
C CYS A 13 12.61 -17.71 5.30
N GLU A 14 12.54 -18.38 4.15
CA GLU A 14 13.75 -18.73 3.41
C GLU A 14 14.41 -17.46 2.87
N ASP A 15 15.69 -17.53 2.59
CA ASP A 15 16.42 -16.44 1.95
C ASP A 15 15.91 -16.22 0.52
N LEU A 16 15.74 -14.94 0.16
CA LEU A 16 15.26 -14.53 -1.14
C LEU A 16 16.39 -13.96 -1.98
N GLU A 17 16.43 -14.33 -3.24
CA GLU A 17 17.36 -13.80 -4.22
C GLU A 17 16.67 -12.78 -5.14
N LYS A 18 17.31 -11.64 -5.35
CA LYS A 18 16.79 -10.57 -6.19
C LYS A 18 17.08 -10.85 -7.66
N MET A 19 16.03 -10.98 -8.45
CA MET A 19 16.09 -11.17 -9.90
C MET A 19 15.60 -9.92 -10.61
N VAL A 20 16.52 -9.17 -11.23
CA VAL A 20 16.20 -7.96 -12.00
C VAL A 20 15.65 -8.36 -13.37
N ILE A 21 14.62 -7.64 -13.81
CA ILE A 21 13.92 -7.91 -15.07
C ILE A 21 14.16 -6.77 -16.04
N GLY A 22 14.70 -7.10 -17.21
CA GLY A 22 15.04 -6.09 -18.22
C GLY A 22 16.15 -5.16 -17.77
N GLY A 23 16.23 -3.99 -18.36
CA GLY A 23 17.27 -2.98 -18.08
C GLY A 23 16.96 -2.06 -16.89
N ASP A 24 15.80 -2.20 -16.24
CA ASP A 24 15.38 -1.33 -15.14
C ASP A 24 15.60 -2.00 -13.79
N SER A 25 16.55 -1.47 -13.01
CA SER A 25 16.88 -1.98 -11.67
C SER A 25 15.73 -1.85 -10.64
N LYS A 26 14.70 -1.08 -10.96
CA LYS A 26 13.51 -0.92 -10.12
C LYS A 26 12.51 -2.07 -10.28
N LYS A 27 12.56 -2.76 -11.41
CA LYS A 27 11.70 -3.90 -11.71
C LYS A 27 12.44 -5.19 -11.39
N PHE A 28 12.08 -5.82 -10.29
CA PHE A 28 12.71 -7.05 -9.85
C PHE A 28 11.70 -7.95 -9.13
N PHE A 29 11.96 -9.25 -9.20
CA PHE A 29 11.29 -10.24 -8.36
C PHE A 29 12.23 -10.71 -7.24
N GLN A 30 11.64 -11.19 -6.16
CA GLN A 30 12.35 -11.91 -5.11
C GLN A 30 11.93 -13.38 -5.18
N VAL A 31 12.86 -14.24 -5.44
CA VAL A 31 12.64 -15.68 -5.65
C VAL A 31 13.37 -16.45 -4.58
N GLY A 32 12.80 -17.56 -4.10
CA GLY A 32 13.43 -18.40 -3.09
C GLY A 32 14.84 -18.85 -3.50
N ALA A 33 15.82 -18.59 -2.63
CA ALA A 33 17.22 -18.93 -2.93
C ALA A 33 17.47 -20.44 -2.96
N GLN A 34 16.62 -21.22 -2.26
CA GLN A 34 16.74 -22.68 -2.14
C GLN A 34 16.06 -23.46 -3.27
N LEU A 35 15.41 -22.77 -4.22
CA LEU A 35 14.82 -23.45 -5.36
C LEU A 35 15.89 -24.16 -6.20
N PRO A 36 15.62 -25.40 -6.68
CA PRO A 36 16.48 -26.08 -7.63
C PRO A 36 16.77 -25.21 -8.84
N PRO A 37 17.99 -25.19 -9.39
CA PRO A 37 18.36 -24.29 -10.47
C PRO A 37 17.43 -24.35 -11.68
N GLN A 38 16.99 -25.53 -12.07
CA GLN A 38 16.10 -25.75 -13.20
C GLN A 38 14.70 -25.13 -12.94
N GLU A 39 14.11 -25.42 -11.78
CA GLU A 39 12.81 -24.87 -11.39
C GLU A 39 12.86 -23.34 -11.26
N LYS A 40 13.96 -22.81 -10.74
CA LYS A 40 14.20 -21.39 -10.65
C LYS A 40 14.24 -20.71 -12.03
N GLU A 41 14.95 -21.31 -12.98
CA GLU A 41 15.04 -20.80 -14.34
C GLU A 41 13.68 -20.79 -15.04
N GLU A 42 12.92 -21.89 -14.97
CA GLU A 42 11.56 -21.98 -15.51
C GLU A 42 10.62 -20.96 -14.88
N PHE A 43 10.70 -20.78 -13.56
CA PHE A 43 9.88 -19.81 -12.83
C PHE A 43 10.22 -18.36 -13.20
N VAL A 44 11.50 -18.03 -13.29
CA VAL A 44 11.95 -16.69 -13.71
C VAL A 44 11.54 -16.39 -15.14
N GLU A 45 11.64 -17.38 -16.04
CA GLU A 45 11.19 -17.24 -17.43
C GLU A 45 9.68 -17.03 -17.50
N PHE A 46 8.89 -17.76 -16.72
CA PHE A 46 7.45 -17.55 -16.59
C PHE A 46 7.11 -16.13 -16.12
N LEU A 47 7.79 -15.63 -15.09
CA LEU A 47 7.59 -14.28 -14.58
C LEU A 47 7.95 -13.21 -15.63
N LYS A 48 9.02 -13.41 -16.39
CA LYS A 48 9.43 -12.50 -17.47
C LYS A 48 8.41 -12.45 -18.61
N ARG A 49 7.79 -13.58 -18.94
CA ARG A 49 6.74 -13.63 -19.98
C ARG A 49 5.45 -12.93 -19.55
N ASN A 50 5.20 -12.83 -18.26
CA ASN A 50 3.98 -12.26 -17.68
C ASN A 50 4.26 -10.96 -16.92
N ILE A 51 5.27 -10.21 -17.31
CA ILE A 51 5.69 -8.98 -16.63
C ILE A 51 4.60 -7.90 -16.60
N ASP A 52 3.73 -7.90 -17.59
CA ASP A 52 2.63 -6.97 -17.80
C ASP A 52 1.46 -7.15 -16.83
N VAL A 53 1.35 -8.30 -16.16
CA VAL A 53 0.30 -8.55 -15.16
C VAL A 53 0.65 -8.00 -13.77
N PHE A 54 1.89 -7.52 -13.59
CA PHE A 54 2.35 -6.96 -12.32
C PHE A 54 2.26 -5.44 -12.31
N ALA A 55 1.80 -4.87 -11.19
CA ALA A 55 1.85 -3.44 -10.95
C ALA A 55 3.25 -3.06 -10.43
N TRP A 56 4.02 -2.36 -11.22
CA TRP A 56 5.39 -1.90 -10.88
C TRP A 56 5.38 -0.51 -10.25
N ASP A 57 4.36 0.28 -10.57
CA ASP A 57 4.11 1.59 -9.99
C ASP A 57 2.66 1.66 -9.47
N ALA A 58 2.39 2.63 -8.61
CA ALA A 58 1.04 2.88 -8.11
C ALA A 58 0.04 3.22 -9.23
N CYS A 59 0.53 3.78 -10.35
CA CYS A 59 -0.29 4.09 -11.52
C CYS A 59 -0.68 2.84 -12.34
N ASP A 60 0.07 1.73 -12.19
CA ASP A 60 -0.23 0.45 -12.85
C ASP A 60 -1.39 -0.30 -12.20
N ALA A 61 -1.87 0.17 -11.04
CA ALA A 61 -2.99 -0.40 -10.30
C ALA A 61 -4.17 0.59 -10.28
N PRO A 62 -4.94 0.72 -11.38
CA PRO A 62 -5.96 1.75 -11.53
C PRO A 62 -7.16 1.61 -10.59
N GLY A 63 -7.26 0.51 -9.87
CA GLY A 63 -8.40 0.22 -9.02
C GLY A 63 -9.60 -0.38 -9.78
N ILE A 64 -10.70 -0.52 -9.08
CA ILE A 64 -11.94 -1.10 -9.60
C ILE A 64 -12.90 0.03 -9.93
N ASP A 65 -13.61 -0.10 -11.06
CA ASP A 65 -14.67 0.83 -11.44
C ASP A 65 -15.75 0.90 -10.36
N LEU A 66 -16.07 2.11 -9.91
CA LEU A 66 -17.10 2.36 -8.90
C LEU A 66 -18.50 1.92 -9.32
N ALA A 67 -18.76 1.82 -10.62
CA ALA A 67 -20.02 1.30 -11.13
C ALA A 67 -20.14 -0.23 -10.94
N PHE A 68 -19.00 -0.93 -10.87
CA PHE A 68 -18.95 -2.37 -10.63
C PHE A 68 -19.09 -2.69 -9.15
N ILE A 69 -18.28 -2.08 -8.30
CA ILE A 69 -18.32 -2.22 -6.85
C ILE A 69 -17.71 -1.01 -6.17
N CYS A 70 -18.33 -0.54 -5.10
CA CYS A 70 -17.73 0.46 -4.23
C CYS A 70 -17.87 0.06 -2.76
N HIS A 71 -16.90 0.48 -1.96
CA HIS A 71 -16.93 0.29 -0.52
C HIS A 71 -17.83 1.36 0.12
N HIS A 72 -18.85 0.92 0.85
CA HIS A 72 -19.71 1.82 1.60
C HIS A 72 -19.24 1.91 3.06
N LEU A 73 -19.04 3.11 3.54
CA LEU A 73 -18.74 3.34 4.96
C LEU A 73 -19.99 3.05 5.79
N ASN A 74 -19.81 2.32 6.89
CA ASN A 74 -20.89 2.05 7.84
C ASN A 74 -21.13 3.28 8.74
N VAL A 75 -21.74 4.32 8.15
CA VAL A 75 -22.07 5.55 8.85
C VAL A 75 -23.56 5.54 9.19
N ASN A 76 -23.90 5.80 10.45
CA ASN A 76 -25.29 5.92 10.88
C ASN A 76 -25.88 7.24 10.30
N PRO A 77 -26.90 7.17 9.43
CA PRO A 77 -27.45 8.36 8.76
C PRO A 77 -28.20 9.31 9.73
N SER A 78 -28.55 8.85 10.92
CA SER A 78 -29.20 9.69 11.95
C SER A 78 -28.20 10.58 12.73
N ILE A 79 -26.90 10.38 12.54
CA ILE A 79 -25.86 11.21 13.17
C ILE A 79 -25.52 12.37 12.23
N ALA A 80 -25.70 13.60 12.75
CA ALA A 80 -25.32 14.79 12.00
C ALA A 80 -23.81 14.81 11.69
N PRO A 81 -23.42 15.18 10.47
CA PRO A 81 -22.03 15.34 10.08
C PRO A 81 -21.24 16.25 11.01
N LYS A 82 -19.99 15.91 11.29
CA LYS A 82 -19.11 16.70 12.15
C LYS A 82 -17.87 17.14 11.40
N LYS A 83 -17.48 18.40 11.63
CA LYS A 83 -16.24 18.97 11.12
C LYS A 83 -15.31 19.24 12.31
N GLN A 84 -14.15 18.62 12.31
CA GLN A 84 -13.12 18.95 13.30
C GLN A 84 -12.51 20.31 12.98
N PRO A 85 -12.26 21.16 13.99
CA PRO A 85 -11.49 22.39 13.79
C PRO A 85 -10.09 22.06 13.30
N SER A 86 -9.57 22.87 12.39
CA SER A 86 -8.25 22.69 11.81
C SER A 86 -7.16 22.71 12.88
N ARG A 87 -6.28 21.74 12.88
CA ARG A 87 -5.07 21.68 13.72
C ARG A 87 -3.86 22.02 12.87
N ARG A 88 -2.94 22.80 13.43
CA ARG A 88 -1.65 23.06 12.80
C ARG A 88 -0.70 21.89 13.12
N PRO A 89 -0.26 21.10 12.14
CA PRO A 89 0.77 20.11 12.36
C PRO A 89 2.14 20.80 12.57
N SER A 90 3.10 20.07 13.16
CA SER A 90 4.50 20.52 13.16
C SER A 90 4.99 20.68 11.71
N ARG A 91 6.06 21.46 11.51
CA ARG A 91 6.60 21.70 10.16
C ARG A 91 7.00 20.39 9.46
N GLU A 92 7.66 19.50 10.19
CA GLU A 92 8.04 18.16 9.69
C GLU A 92 6.81 17.34 9.25
N HIS A 93 5.76 17.31 10.06
CA HIS A 93 4.52 16.61 9.71
C HIS A 93 3.78 17.28 8.55
N ALA A 94 3.81 18.60 8.46
CA ALA A 94 3.18 19.33 7.36
C ALA A 94 3.81 18.98 6.00
N ASP A 95 5.14 18.86 5.94
CA ASP A 95 5.86 18.49 4.74
C ASP A 95 5.57 17.04 4.35
N ALA A 96 5.61 16.12 5.31
CA ALA A 96 5.26 14.71 5.08
C ALA A 96 3.80 14.53 4.59
N ILE A 97 2.85 15.29 5.15
CA ILE A 97 1.45 15.29 4.71
C ILE A 97 1.34 15.80 3.28
N ARG A 98 2.01 16.92 2.95
CA ARG A 98 1.98 17.51 1.62
C ARG A 98 2.47 16.54 0.56
N ASP A 99 3.63 15.94 0.78
CA ASP A 99 4.24 14.97 -0.14
C ASP A 99 3.32 13.77 -0.36
N LYS A 100 2.73 13.26 0.72
CA LYS A 100 1.80 12.14 0.63
C LYS A 100 0.53 12.48 -0.13
N VAL A 101 -0.05 13.65 0.11
CA VAL A 101 -1.25 14.13 -0.58
C VAL A 101 -0.98 14.30 -2.08
N VAL A 102 0.15 14.93 -2.44
CA VAL A 102 0.55 15.08 -3.85
C VAL A 102 0.67 13.72 -4.53
N LYS A 103 1.33 12.75 -3.89
CA LYS A 103 1.47 11.40 -4.41
C LYS A 103 0.11 10.71 -4.60
N LEU A 104 -0.78 10.79 -3.62
CA LEU A 104 -2.10 10.17 -3.70
C LEU A 104 -3.02 10.82 -4.74
N LYS A 105 -2.92 12.15 -4.92
CA LYS A 105 -3.62 12.86 -6.00
C LYS A 105 -3.08 12.44 -7.37
N HIS A 106 -1.77 12.31 -7.51
CA HIS A 106 -1.13 11.92 -8.77
C HIS A 106 -1.60 10.54 -9.26
N VAL A 107 -1.70 9.58 -8.36
CA VAL A 107 -2.19 8.22 -8.69
C VAL A 107 -3.72 8.10 -8.72
N GLY A 108 -4.46 9.19 -8.52
CA GLY A 108 -5.92 9.19 -8.55
C GLY A 108 -6.61 8.53 -7.36
N ALA A 109 -5.85 8.21 -6.27
CA ALA A 109 -6.39 7.57 -5.08
C ALA A 109 -7.28 8.50 -4.24
N ILE A 110 -7.07 9.81 -4.35
CA ILE A 110 -7.85 10.85 -3.68
C ILE A 110 -8.16 11.99 -4.65
N LYS A 111 -9.25 12.68 -4.38
CA LYS A 111 -9.64 13.90 -5.09
C LYS A 111 -9.96 15.02 -4.12
N GLU A 112 -9.88 16.24 -4.60
CA GLU A 112 -10.28 17.44 -3.87
C GLU A 112 -11.81 17.54 -3.82
N VAL A 113 -12.34 17.88 -2.67
CA VAL A 113 -13.77 18.05 -2.43
C VAL A 113 -14.02 19.43 -1.84
N PHE A 114 -14.94 20.18 -2.45
CA PHE A 114 -15.39 21.47 -1.93
C PHE A 114 -16.58 21.25 -0.99
N TYR A 115 -16.59 21.98 0.13
CA TYR A 115 -17.67 21.98 1.12
C TYR A 115 -18.02 20.58 1.68
N PRO A 116 -17.04 19.84 2.23
CA PRO A 116 -17.31 18.52 2.79
C PRO A 116 -18.26 18.63 3.99
N GLU A 117 -19.16 17.66 4.13
CA GLU A 117 -20.03 17.55 5.30
C GLU A 117 -19.25 16.98 6.50
N TRP A 118 -18.44 15.96 6.26
CA TRP A 118 -17.55 15.38 7.25
C TRP A 118 -16.13 15.87 7.04
N LEU A 119 -15.47 16.28 8.11
CA LEU A 119 -14.08 16.72 8.05
C LEU A 119 -13.31 16.25 9.28
N ALA A 120 -12.20 15.57 9.06
CA ALA A 120 -11.27 15.14 10.10
C ALA A 120 -9.85 15.63 9.81
N ASN A 121 -9.08 15.85 10.87
CA ASN A 121 -7.66 16.17 10.73
C ASN A 121 -6.85 14.93 10.36
N ILE A 122 -5.81 15.11 9.58
CA ILE A 122 -4.85 14.06 9.25
C ILE A 122 -4.01 13.77 10.49
N VAL A 123 -3.83 12.48 10.79
CA VAL A 123 -2.96 12.00 11.87
C VAL A 123 -1.77 11.29 11.25
N VAL A 124 -0.58 11.76 11.58
CA VAL A 124 0.69 11.16 11.14
C VAL A 124 1.20 10.20 12.21
N VAL A 125 1.43 8.95 11.83
CA VAL A 125 1.93 7.91 12.73
C VAL A 125 3.23 7.34 12.16
N LYS A 126 4.28 7.29 12.98
CA LYS A 126 5.53 6.62 12.62
C LYS A 126 5.33 5.11 12.56
N LYS A 127 5.76 4.49 11.46
CA LYS A 127 5.77 3.04 11.35
C LYS A 127 6.83 2.43 12.28
N LYS A 128 6.62 1.19 12.71
CA LYS A 128 7.63 0.44 13.49
C LYS A 128 8.97 0.28 12.76
N SER A 129 8.96 0.36 11.43
CA SER A 129 10.16 0.35 10.58
C SER A 129 10.94 1.68 10.55
N GLY A 130 10.49 2.72 11.24
CA GLY A 130 11.19 4.01 11.32
C GLY A 130 10.90 4.99 10.18
N ASN A 131 10.08 4.62 9.19
CA ASN A 131 9.64 5.49 8.08
C ASN A 131 8.24 6.05 8.33
#